data_8081645fa81719adcc7190da6098ad85
#
_entry.id   8081645fa81719adcc7190da6098ad85
#
_cell.length_a   1.000
_cell.length_b   1.000
_cell.length_c   1.000
_cell.angle_alpha   90.00
_cell.angle_beta   90.00
_cell.angle_gamma   90.00
#
_symmetry.space_group_name_H-M   'P 1'
#
loop_
_entity.id
_entity.type
_entity.pdbx_description
1 polymer ?
#
loop_
_entity_poly.entity_id
_entity_poly.type
_entity_poly.pdbx_seq_one_letter_code
_entity_poly.pdbx_strand_id
1 'polypeptide(L)'
;MKRILSILSVATLFVLIGCTDSNDDMEIVYDSIIEPDFTVAAAEIVAGVTPVTFTNTTSVEGTTVAEYFWHFGFSGEGNWSEEAEPDPIVYNQAGEYTVTLTAWGADGNRATVKKVVTVLADNVVPTADFSYSPMMVNVGDEVAFTDK
;
A
#
# COMPACT_ATOMS: atom_id res chain seq x y z
N MET A 1 -11.80 26.28 -19.49
CA MET A 1 -11.72 26.78 -18.12
C MET A 1 -12.09 25.61 -17.18
N LYS A 2 -11.09 24.93 -16.62
CA LYS A 2 -11.31 23.86 -15.63
C LYS A 2 -11.47 24.51 -14.26
N ARG A 3 -12.64 24.34 -13.65
CA ARG A 3 -12.89 24.77 -12.27
C ARG A 3 -12.27 23.71 -11.34
N ILE A 4 -11.22 24.10 -10.63
CA ILE A 4 -10.67 23.34 -9.51
C ILE A 4 -11.65 23.53 -8.36
N LEU A 5 -12.35 22.45 -7.99
CA LEU A 5 -13.19 22.44 -6.80
C LEU A 5 -12.26 22.22 -5.61
N SER A 6 -11.90 23.32 -4.95
CA SER A 6 -11.22 23.28 -3.65
C SER A 6 -12.21 22.71 -2.63
N ILE A 7 -11.92 21.51 -2.11
CA ILE A 7 -12.64 20.95 -0.98
C ILE A 7 -12.15 21.71 0.25
N LEU A 8 -12.94 22.70 0.65
CA LEU A 8 -12.73 23.44 1.89
C LEU A 8 -13.08 22.47 3.04
N SER A 9 -12.06 21.95 3.72
CA SER A 9 -12.24 21.21 4.97
C SER A 9 -12.91 22.14 5.98
N VAL A 10 -14.15 21.84 6.34
CA VAL A 10 -14.89 22.57 7.38
C VAL A 10 -14.44 22.00 8.73
N ALA A 11 -13.46 22.66 9.35
CA ALA A 11 -13.16 22.41 10.76
C ALA A 11 -14.41 22.78 11.58
N THR A 12 -15.10 21.78 12.12
CA THR A 12 -16.26 22.00 12.99
C THR A 12 -15.75 22.40 14.36
N LEU A 13 -15.78 23.70 14.64
CA LEU A 13 -15.46 24.26 15.95
C LEU A 13 -16.56 23.85 16.97
N PHE A 14 -16.26 22.90 17.85
CA PHE A 14 -17.09 22.59 18.99
C PHE A 14 -16.71 23.51 20.13
N VAL A 15 -17.57 24.51 20.38
CA VAL A 15 -17.49 25.36 21.58
C VAL A 15 -18.32 24.70 22.68
N LEU A 16 -17.68 24.09 23.66
CA LEU A 16 -18.32 23.69 24.91
C LEU A 16 -18.37 24.90 25.83
N ILE A 17 -19.56 25.53 25.97
CA ILE A 17 -19.80 26.58 26.96
C ILE A 17 -20.09 25.90 28.29
N GLY A 18 -19.06 25.72 29.09
CA GLY A 18 -19.19 25.39 30.51
C GLY A 18 -19.19 26.68 31.33
N CYS A 19 -20.30 26.99 31.97
CA CYS A 19 -20.41 28.10 32.94
C CYS A 19 -19.74 27.67 34.24
N THR A 20 -18.64 28.37 34.68
CA THR A 20 -18.48 28.84 36.06
C THR A 20 -17.13 29.54 36.27
N ASP A 21 -17.20 30.75 36.86
CA ASP A 21 -16.22 31.51 37.63
C ASP A 21 -14.95 32.06 36.95
N SER A 22 -14.98 33.34 36.87
CA SER A 22 -13.94 34.39 36.79
C SER A 22 -12.48 33.91 36.95
N ASN A 23 -11.78 33.81 35.85
CA ASN A 23 -10.35 33.75 35.49
C ASN A 23 -9.96 32.56 34.63
N ASP A 24 -10.91 31.93 33.93
CA ASP A 24 -10.52 30.91 32.92
C ASP A 24 -10.08 31.62 31.64
N ASP A 25 -8.77 31.64 31.43
CA ASP A 25 -8.23 31.66 30.07
C ASP A 25 -8.93 30.55 29.30
N MET A 26 -9.78 30.88 28.32
CA MET A 26 -10.37 29.90 27.44
C MET A 26 -9.23 29.24 26.66
N GLU A 27 -8.78 28.11 27.15
CA GLU A 27 -7.90 27.24 26.38
C GLU A 27 -8.71 26.71 25.19
N ILE A 28 -8.46 27.26 24.03
CA ILE A 28 -9.01 26.70 22.78
C ILE A 28 -8.28 25.40 22.53
N VAL A 29 -8.88 24.30 23.00
CA VAL A 29 -8.39 22.98 22.67
C VAL A 29 -8.71 22.74 21.19
N TYR A 30 -7.71 22.89 20.34
CA TYR A 30 -7.79 22.42 18.96
C TYR A 30 -7.74 20.90 19.01
N ASP A 31 -8.83 20.26 18.59
CA ASP A 31 -8.81 18.83 18.37
C ASP A 31 -7.84 18.54 17.22
N SER A 32 -6.84 17.72 17.48
CA SER A 32 -5.85 17.39 16.46
C SER A 32 -6.46 16.42 15.45
N ILE A 33 -6.16 16.63 14.17
CA ILE A 33 -6.65 15.80 13.08
C ILE A 33 -5.45 15.11 12.45
N ILE A 34 -5.54 13.79 12.32
CA ILE A 34 -4.60 12.96 11.56
C ILE A 34 -5.38 12.26 10.47
N GLU A 35 -5.03 12.49 9.22
CA GLU A 35 -5.62 11.86 8.05
C GLU A 35 -4.53 11.05 7.32
N PRO A 36 -4.31 9.78 7.71
CA PRO A 36 -3.35 8.93 7.02
C PRO A 36 -3.84 8.68 5.60
N ASP A 37 -2.94 8.81 4.65
CA ASP A 37 -3.17 8.42 3.27
C ASP A 37 -1.86 8.00 2.61
N PHE A 38 -1.95 7.24 1.51
CA PHE A 38 -0.80 6.82 0.74
C PHE A 38 -1.16 6.55 -0.70
N THR A 39 -0.16 6.62 -1.58
CA THR A 39 -0.27 6.22 -2.97
C THR A 39 0.59 5.00 -3.25
N VAL A 40 0.23 4.25 -4.29
CA VAL A 40 0.97 3.08 -4.78
C VAL A 40 1.47 3.38 -6.17
N ALA A 41 2.79 3.36 -6.35
CA ALA A 41 3.41 3.67 -7.64
C ALA A 41 3.69 2.37 -8.42
N ALA A 42 2.62 1.79 -8.99
CA ALA A 42 2.74 0.73 -10.00
C ALA A 42 1.47 0.71 -10.84
N ALA A 43 1.60 0.76 -12.16
CA ALA A 43 0.47 0.66 -13.08
C ALA A 43 -0.07 -0.79 -13.15
N GLU A 44 0.82 -1.77 -12.98
CA GLU A 44 0.53 -3.20 -12.96
C GLU A 44 1.52 -3.89 -12.00
N ILE A 45 1.01 -4.67 -11.07
CA ILE A 45 1.81 -5.37 -10.09
C ILE A 45 1.75 -6.87 -10.40
N VAL A 46 2.92 -7.44 -10.76
CA VAL A 46 3.07 -8.87 -11.10
C VAL A 46 3.82 -9.57 -9.98
N ALA A 47 3.31 -10.70 -9.54
CA ALA A 47 3.87 -11.51 -8.46
C ALA A 47 5.32 -11.92 -8.73
N GLY A 48 6.18 -11.73 -7.73
CA GLY A 48 7.61 -12.07 -7.81
C GLY A 48 8.45 -11.14 -8.69
N VAL A 49 7.85 -10.18 -9.40
CA VAL A 49 8.54 -9.36 -10.43
C VAL A 49 8.54 -7.88 -10.09
N THR A 50 7.37 -7.32 -9.76
CA THR A 50 7.20 -5.87 -9.64
C THR A 50 7.49 -5.38 -8.22
N PRO A 51 8.54 -4.56 -7.99
CA PRO A 51 8.70 -3.82 -6.75
C PRO A 51 7.59 -2.79 -6.61
N VAL A 52 6.91 -2.78 -5.49
CA VAL A 52 5.81 -1.86 -5.18
C VAL A 52 6.31 -0.80 -4.22
N THR A 53 6.26 0.45 -4.64
CA THR A 53 6.61 1.61 -3.80
C THR A 53 5.34 2.22 -3.22
N PHE A 54 5.36 2.46 -1.92
CA PHE A 54 4.32 3.16 -1.20
C PHE A 54 4.83 4.56 -0.84
N THR A 55 4.07 5.58 -1.20
CA THR A 55 4.39 6.98 -0.83
C THR A 55 3.38 7.45 0.18
N ASN A 56 3.86 7.87 1.34
CA ASN A 56 3.04 8.39 2.42
C ASN A 56 2.54 9.80 2.07
N THR A 57 1.23 10.02 2.17
CA THR A 57 0.58 11.30 1.91
C THR A 57 -0.28 11.76 3.10
N THR A 58 0.08 11.30 4.31
CA THR A 58 -0.60 11.66 5.56
C THR A 58 -0.61 13.17 5.76
N SER A 59 -1.79 13.73 6.05
CA SER A 59 -1.94 15.11 6.49
C SER A 59 -2.28 15.21 7.97
N VAL A 60 -1.83 16.28 8.62
CA VAL A 60 -2.06 16.53 10.04
C VAL A 60 -2.37 18.00 10.28
N GLU A 61 -3.27 18.26 11.24
CA GLU A 61 -3.57 19.60 11.77
C GLU A 61 -3.56 19.54 13.29
N GLY A 62 -3.02 20.56 13.95
CA GLY A 62 -3.02 20.70 15.42
C GLY A 62 -2.03 19.79 16.17
N THR A 63 -1.32 18.90 15.48
CA THR A 63 -0.28 18.00 16.03
C THR A 63 0.81 17.71 15.02
N THR A 64 1.77 16.85 15.37
CA THR A 64 2.77 16.27 14.46
C THR A 64 2.67 14.76 14.53
N VAL A 65 3.04 14.05 13.46
CA VAL A 65 3.14 12.59 13.52
C VAL A 65 4.41 12.22 14.27
N ALA A 66 4.25 11.35 15.28
CA ALA A 66 5.34 10.79 16.07
C ALA A 66 5.83 9.46 15.49
N GLU A 67 4.89 8.61 15.05
CA GLU A 67 5.19 7.25 14.58
C GLU A 67 4.29 6.85 13.42
N TYR A 68 4.81 6.01 12.53
CA TYR A 68 4.07 5.34 11.47
C TYR A 68 4.17 3.83 11.67
N PHE A 69 3.14 3.11 11.21
CA PHE A 69 3.16 1.66 11.13
C PHE A 69 2.43 1.19 9.87
N TRP A 70 3.16 0.49 9.04
CA TRP A 70 2.66 -0.15 7.84
C TRP A 70 2.47 -1.64 8.06
N HIS A 71 1.40 -2.19 7.50
CA HIS A 71 1.22 -3.62 7.33
C HIS A 71 0.82 -3.89 5.88
N PHE A 72 1.59 -4.69 5.17
CA PHE A 72 1.46 -4.85 3.71
C PHE A 72 0.48 -5.96 3.30
N GLY A 73 -0.23 -6.58 4.24
CA GLY A 73 -1.34 -7.50 3.96
C GLY A 73 -0.96 -8.94 3.71
N PHE A 74 0.33 -9.32 3.83
CA PHE A 74 0.78 -10.71 3.73
C PHE A 74 1.36 -11.20 5.07
N SER A 75 1.66 -12.51 5.17
CA SER A 75 2.27 -13.11 6.35
C SER A 75 3.76 -13.36 6.14
N GLY A 76 4.56 -13.28 7.20
CA GLY A 76 5.98 -13.58 7.17
C GLY A 76 6.86 -12.35 7.30
N GLU A 77 8.14 -12.52 6.99
CA GLU A 77 9.15 -11.47 7.11
C GLU A 77 8.90 -10.34 6.10
N GLY A 78 9.16 -9.10 6.52
CA GLY A 78 8.99 -7.91 5.67
C GLY A 78 7.54 -7.48 5.45
N ASN A 79 6.58 -8.02 6.20
CA ASN A 79 5.16 -7.68 6.06
C ASN A 79 4.75 -6.37 6.76
N TRP A 80 5.69 -5.67 7.39
CA TRP A 80 5.46 -4.41 8.09
C TRP A 80 6.69 -3.47 8.01
N SER A 81 6.48 -2.20 8.30
CA SER A 81 7.52 -1.16 8.42
C SER A 81 7.05 -0.06 9.38
N GLU A 82 7.99 0.60 10.05
CA GLU A 82 7.77 1.79 10.89
C GLU A 82 8.31 3.07 10.23
N GLU A 83 8.89 2.95 9.06
CA GLU A 83 9.42 4.09 8.33
C GLU A 83 8.29 4.96 7.76
N ALA A 84 8.51 6.29 7.73
CA ALA A 84 7.55 7.20 7.08
C ALA A 84 7.36 6.85 5.60
N GLU A 85 8.45 6.52 4.91
CA GLU A 85 8.52 6.05 3.53
C GLU A 85 9.17 4.66 3.53
N PRO A 86 8.38 3.57 3.46
CA PRO A 86 8.92 2.23 3.51
C PRO A 86 9.69 1.86 2.25
N ASP A 87 10.66 0.96 2.39
CA ASP A 87 11.34 0.37 1.24
C ASP A 87 10.33 -0.35 0.31
N PRO A 88 10.60 -0.37 -1.00
CA PRO A 88 9.77 -1.11 -1.94
C PRO A 88 9.69 -2.60 -1.60
N ILE A 89 8.49 -3.18 -1.68
CA ILE A 89 8.27 -4.61 -1.42
C ILE A 89 7.88 -5.36 -2.70
N VAL A 90 8.13 -6.67 -2.73
CA VAL A 90 7.68 -7.57 -3.79
C VAL A 90 6.70 -8.58 -3.22
N TYR A 91 5.49 -8.63 -3.76
CA TYR A 91 4.51 -9.67 -3.45
C TYR A 91 4.82 -10.93 -4.25
N ASN A 92 5.07 -12.05 -3.58
CA ASN A 92 5.48 -13.30 -4.23
C ASN A 92 4.33 -14.14 -4.77
N GLN A 93 3.09 -13.77 -4.47
CA GLN A 93 1.89 -14.49 -4.93
C GLN A 93 0.86 -13.51 -5.47
N ALA A 94 0.10 -13.96 -6.47
CA ALA A 94 -1.05 -13.21 -6.95
C ALA A 94 -2.17 -13.19 -5.91
N GLY A 95 -2.91 -12.09 -5.84
CA GLY A 95 -4.03 -11.94 -4.92
C GLY A 95 -4.34 -10.48 -4.60
N GLU A 96 -5.25 -10.31 -3.67
CA GLU A 96 -5.60 -9.01 -3.12
C GLU A 96 -4.99 -8.86 -1.73
N TYR A 97 -4.25 -7.78 -1.52
CA TYR A 97 -3.57 -7.48 -0.26
C TYR A 97 -4.13 -6.20 0.34
N THR A 98 -4.62 -6.28 1.58
CA THR A 98 -5.07 -5.09 2.31
C THR A 98 -3.88 -4.44 2.98
N VAL A 99 -3.38 -3.36 2.39
CA VAL A 99 -2.32 -2.54 2.98
C VAL A 99 -2.93 -1.57 3.97
N THR A 100 -2.34 -1.50 5.15
CA THR A 100 -2.80 -0.65 6.26
C THR A 100 -1.67 0.31 6.65
N LEU A 101 -1.98 1.60 6.73
CA LEU A 101 -1.10 2.61 7.33
C LEU A 101 -1.79 3.17 8.57
N THR A 102 -1.10 3.12 9.70
CA THR A 102 -1.49 3.78 10.95
C THR A 102 -0.48 4.88 11.26
N ALA A 103 -0.98 6.05 11.62
CA ALA A 103 -0.17 7.17 12.09
C ALA A 103 -0.57 7.54 13.52
N TRP A 104 0.42 7.76 14.40
CA TRP A 104 0.24 8.25 15.77
C TRP A 104 0.72 9.68 15.87
N GLY A 105 -0.11 10.54 16.42
CA GLY A 105 0.26 11.91 16.76
C GLY A 105 1.09 11.99 18.05
N ALA A 106 1.87 13.06 18.17
CA ALA A 106 2.63 13.35 19.39
C ALA A 106 1.73 13.59 20.61
N ASP A 107 0.47 13.89 20.40
CA ASP A 107 -0.59 14.05 21.41
C ASP A 107 -1.30 12.75 21.81
N GLY A 108 -0.90 11.61 21.23
CA GLY A 108 -1.45 10.28 21.48
C GLY A 108 -2.67 9.92 20.63
N ASN A 109 -3.18 10.83 19.80
CA ASN A 109 -4.20 10.49 18.81
C ASN A 109 -3.63 9.57 17.74
N ARG A 110 -4.49 8.74 17.15
CA ARG A 110 -4.10 7.87 16.04
C ARG A 110 -5.21 7.74 15.02
N ALA A 111 -4.81 7.54 13.78
CA ALA A 111 -5.72 7.22 12.70
C ALA A 111 -5.13 6.12 11.80
N THR A 112 -6.00 5.47 11.02
CA THR A 112 -5.61 4.33 10.17
C THR A 112 -6.36 4.40 8.85
N VAL A 113 -5.62 4.17 7.74
CA VAL A 113 -6.19 3.98 6.40
C VAL A 113 -5.88 2.58 5.90
N LYS A 114 -6.78 2.04 5.08
CA LYS A 114 -6.62 0.74 4.42
C LYS A 114 -6.91 0.89 2.94
N LYS A 115 -6.03 0.30 2.11
CA LYS A 115 -6.25 0.22 0.66
C LYS A 115 -5.95 -1.20 0.17
N VAL A 116 -6.67 -1.64 -0.83
CA VAL A 116 -6.44 -2.95 -1.46
C VAL A 116 -5.46 -2.78 -2.62
N VAL A 117 -4.45 -3.63 -2.64
CA VAL A 117 -3.47 -3.75 -3.73
C VAL A 117 -3.73 -5.08 -4.42
N THR A 118 -4.01 -5.06 -5.72
CA THR A 118 -4.21 -6.26 -6.53
C THR A 118 -2.90 -6.65 -7.21
N VAL A 119 -2.47 -7.88 -6.98
CA VAL A 119 -1.25 -8.46 -7.55
C VAL A 119 -1.65 -9.54 -8.56
N LEU A 120 -1.20 -9.40 -9.79
CA LEU A 120 -1.49 -10.33 -10.88
C LEU A 120 -0.51 -11.51 -10.86
N ALA A 121 -0.96 -12.65 -11.39
CA ALA A 121 -0.07 -13.78 -11.60
C ALA A 121 0.98 -13.45 -12.69
N ASP A 122 2.20 -13.93 -12.49
CA ASP A 122 3.19 -13.92 -13.55
C ASP A 122 2.73 -14.92 -14.63
N ASN A 123 2.35 -14.39 -15.79
CA ASN A 123 1.89 -15.20 -16.92
C ASN A 123 3.09 -15.54 -17.81
N VAL A 124 3.98 -16.38 -17.29
CA VAL A 124 5.07 -16.93 -18.10
C VAL A 124 4.46 -17.85 -19.14
N VAL A 125 4.55 -17.43 -20.40
CA VAL A 125 4.11 -18.28 -21.53
C VAL A 125 5.02 -19.51 -21.58
N PRO A 126 4.48 -20.73 -21.42
CA PRO A 126 5.30 -21.94 -21.52
C PRO A 126 5.95 -22.04 -22.91
N THR A 127 7.25 -22.20 -22.94
CA THR A 127 7.98 -22.52 -24.20
C THR A 127 8.07 -24.03 -24.31
N ALA A 128 7.34 -24.61 -25.27
CA ALA A 128 7.48 -26.02 -25.59
C ALA A 128 8.69 -26.22 -26.48
N ASP A 129 9.58 -27.09 -26.08
CA ASP A 129 10.73 -27.53 -26.87
C ASP A 129 10.87 -29.06 -26.80
N PHE A 130 11.28 -29.67 -27.89
CA PHE A 130 11.55 -31.10 -27.93
C PHE A 130 12.72 -31.38 -28.84
N SER A 131 13.41 -32.49 -28.62
CA SER A 131 14.38 -33.05 -29.52
C SER A 131 13.90 -34.40 -30.05
N TYR A 132 14.34 -34.76 -31.22
CA TYR A 132 14.06 -36.07 -31.82
C TYR A 132 15.31 -36.73 -32.35
N SER A 133 15.34 -38.03 -32.32
CA SER A 133 16.44 -38.85 -32.80
C SER A 133 15.91 -40.17 -33.40
N PRO A 134 16.46 -40.62 -34.54
CA PRO A 134 17.50 -39.99 -35.34
C PRO A 134 16.97 -38.86 -36.24
N MET A 135 17.85 -37.96 -36.72
CA MET A 135 17.48 -36.84 -37.61
C MET A 135 17.16 -37.29 -39.05
N MET A 136 17.66 -38.46 -39.49
CA MET A 136 17.33 -39.05 -40.77
C MET A 136 16.69 -40.42 -40.53
N VAL A 137 15.52 -40.62 -41.09
CA VAL A 137 14.70 -41.82 -40.89
C VAL A 137 14.22 -42.36 -42.24
N ASN A 138 14.11 -43.68 -42.35
CA ASN A 138 13.43 -44.37 -43.46
C ASN A 138 12.01 -44.75 -43.04
N VAL A 139 11.22 -45.16 -44.03
CA VAL A 139 9.87 -45.66 -43.74
C VAL A 139 9.96 -46.92 -42.87
N GLY A 140 9.36 -46.87 -41.68
CA GLY A 140 9.34 -47.94 -40.69
C GLY A 140 10.34 -47.79 -39.54
N ASP A 141 11.20 -46.76 -39.57
CA ASP A 141 12.12 -46.48 -38.47
C ASP A 141 11.37 -45.87 -37.29
N GLU A 142 11.80 -46.20 -36.07
CA GLU A 142 11.31 -45.56 -34.85
C GLU A 142 11.99 -44.21 -34.61
N VAL A 143 11.22 -43.20 -34.26
CA VAL A 143 11.71 -41.87 -33.88
C VAL A 143 11.37 -41.62 -32.40
N ALA A 144 12.38 -41.38 -31.60
CA ALA A 144 12.22 -41.02 -30.21
C ALA A 144 12.11 -39.48 -30.08
N PHE A 145 11.07 -39.01 -29.41
CA PHE A 145 10.87 -37.59 -28.99
C PHE A 145 11.21 -37.46 -27.53
N THR A 146 11.97 -36.46 -27.19
CA THR A 146 12.35 -36.13 -25.80
C THR A 146 11.95 -34.69 -25.54
N ASP A 147 11.12 -34.48 -24.52
CA ASP A 147 10.78 -33.18 -24.00
C ASP A 147 12.00 -32.51 -23.33
N LYS A 148 12.10 -31.18 -23.43
CA LYS A 148 13.22 -30.40 -22.88
C LYS A 148 12.76 -29.34 -21.88
#